data_1c9396e1d75835eaa7dd33d038c9f562
#
_entry.id   1c9396e1d75835eaa7dd33d038c9f562
#
_cell.length_a   1.000
_cell.length_b   1.000
_cell.length_c   1.000
_cell.angle_alpha   90.00
_cell.angle_beta   90.00
_cell.angle_gamma   90.00
#
_symmetry.space_group_name_H-M   'P 1'
#
loop_
_entity.id
_entity.type
_entity.pdbx_description
1 polymer ?
#
loop_
_entity_poly.entity_id
_entity_poly.type
_entity_poly.pdbx_seq_one_letter_code
_entity_poly.pdbx_strand_id
1 'polypeptide(L)'
;MSTNERRLDGARQVAEVPALPAPERASVSEDPYVLKVRREISDLDSSLVALVNKRLKLVAQLKRYKEEHGIGFVDLAREEWMLQYLQRANRGPLSADGLERLHHELLALTKSEVAGD
;
A
#
# COMPACT_ATOMS: atom_id res chain seq x y z
N MET A 1 1.68 2.19 -25.46
CA MET A 1 1.39 2.08 -24.79
C MET A 1 1.54 2.28 -23.94
N SER A 2 1.90 2.37 -23.60
CA SER A 2 2.04 2.23 -22.68
C SER A 2 1.46 2.20 -22.13
N THR A 3 1.36 2.08 -22.06
CA THR A 3 0.65 1.84 -21.36
C THR A 3 0.52 2.10 -20.01
N ASN A 4 1.24 2.02 -19.06
CA ASN A 4 1.02 2.19 -17.67
C ASN A 4 0.60 3.53 -17.24
N GLU A 5 1.10 4.50 -17.85
CA GLU A 5 0.77 5.85 -17.44
C GLU A 5 -0.67 6.17 -17.56
N ARG A 6 -1.33 5.57 -18.49
CA ARG A 6 -2.72 5.88 -18.64
C ARG A 6 -3.56 5.34 -17.51
N ARG A 7 -2.94 4.56 -16.65
CA ARG A 7 -3.64 4.02 -15.51
C ARG A 7 -3.15 4.62 -14.22
N LEU A 8 -2.73 5.85 -14.31
CA LEU A 8 -2.20 6.52 -13.15
C LEU A 8 -3.18 6.71 -12.05
N ASP A 9 -4.41 6.51 -12.31
CA ASP A 9 -5.35 6.54 -11.23
C ASP A 9 -5.12 5.40 -10.28
N GLY A 10 -4.03 4.71 -10.43
CA GLY A 10 -3.62 3.73 -9.46
C GLY A 10 -4.33 2.41 -9.58
N ALA A 11 -5.61 2.45 -9.48
CA ALA A 11 -6.37 1.21 -9.49
C ALA A 11 -6.20 0.45 -10.78
N ARG A 12 -6.10 1.18 -11.85
CA ARG A 12 -6.00 0.54 -13.15
C ARG A 12 -4.68 -0.12 -13.39
N GLN A 13 -3.67 0.33 -12.68
CA GLN A 13 -2.35 -0.24 -12.90
C GLN A 13 -2.25 -1.67 -12.44
N VAL A 14 -3.15 -2.06 -11.58
CA VAL A 14 -3.17 -3.44 -11.11
C VAL A 14 -3.36 -4.41 -12.26
N ALA A 15 -4.03 -3.97 -13.29
CA ALA A 15 -4.29 -4.82 -14.43
C ALA A 15 -3.02 -5.23 -15.16
N GLU A 16 -1.92 -4.54 -14.87
CA GLU A 16 -0.67 -4.85 -15.54
C GLU A 16 0.12 -5.95 -14.88
N VAL A 17 -0.38 -6.49 -13.81
CA VAL A 17 0.32 -7.56 -13.11
C VAL A 17 0.47 -8.75 -14.03
N PRO A 18 1.69 -9.28 -14.17
CA PRO A 18 1.88 -10.45 -15.03
C PRO A 18 1.07 -11.63 -14.52
N ALA A 19 0.74 -12.48 -15.42
CA ALA A 19 0.00 -13.67 -15.05
C ALA A 19 0.83 -14.49 -14.07
N LEU A 20 0.16 -15.03 -13.09
CA LEU A 20 0.82 -15.91 -12.14
C LEU A 20 1.00 -17.27 -12.76
N PRO A 21 2.21 -17.78 -12.67
CA PRO A 21 2.45 -19.11 -13.25
C PRO A 21 2.01 -20.19 -12.27
N ALA A 22 2.94 -20.99 -11.90
CA ALA A 22 2.67 -22.19 -11.18
C ALA A 22 1.99 -22.04 -9.83
N PRO A 23 2.30 -21.02 -9.02
CA PRO A 23 1.70 -21.03 -7.66
C PRO A 23 0.20 -21.12 -7.68
N GLU A 24 -0.41 -20.41 -8.61
CA GLU A 24 -1.87 -20.41 -8.67
C GLU A 24 -2.38 -21.78 -9.02
N ARG A 25 -1.70 -22.43 -9.95
CA ARG A 25 -2.14 -23.74 -10.39
C ARG A 25 -1.67 -24.86 -9.49
N ALA A 26 -0.64 -24.60 -8.71
CA ALA A 26 -0.16 -25.61 -7.79
C ALA A 26 -1.07 -25.74 -6.59
N SER A 27 -2.01 -24.86 -6.44
CA SER A 27 -2.97 -24.94 -5.35
C SER A 27 -3.69 -26.28 -5.42
N VAL A 28 -3.87 -26.92 -4.27
CA VAL A 28 -4.53 -28.19 -4.23
C VAL A 28 -6.03 -28.08 -4.49
N SER A 29 -6.58 -26.90 -4.28
CA SER A 29 -8.00 -26.72 -4.42
C SER A 29 -8.35 -26.34 -5.85
N GLU A 30 -9.29 -27.05 -6.41
CA GLU A 30 -9.82 -26.69 -7.72
C GLU A 30 -11.28 -26.27 -7.62
N ASP A 31 -11.74 -26.06 -6.40
CA ASP A 31 -13.10 -25.61 -6.19
C ASP A 31 -13.25 -24.22 -6.83
N PRO A 32 -14.22 -24.04 -7.70
CA PRO A 32 -14.37 -22.78 -8.42
C PRO A 32 -14.54 -21.57 -7.49
N TYR A 33 -15.22 -21.76 -6.38
CA TYR A 33 -15.40 -20.65 -5.45
C TYR A 33 -14.09 -20.25 -4.80
N VAL A 34 -13.31 -21.27 -4.39
CA VAL A 34 -12.00 -21.01 -3.77
C VAL A 34 -11.09 -20.27 -4.77
N LEU A 35 -11.08 -20.73 -6.01
CA LEU A 35 -10.26 -20.09 -7.02
C LEU A 35 -10.69 -18.66 -7.26
N LYS A 36 -11.99 -18.42 -7.28
CA LYS A 36 -12.51 -17.08 -7.50
C LYS A 36 -12.08 -16.14 -6.37
N VAL A 37 -12.24 -16.59 -5.13
CA VAL A 37 -11.91 -15.75 -3.99
C VAL A 37 -10.41 -15.50 -3.91
N ARG A 38 -9.61 -16.52 -4.22
CA ARG A 38 -8.16 -16.32 -4.23
C ARG A 38 -7.74 -15.31 -5.27
N ARG A 39 -8.41 -15.31 -6.42
CA ARG A 39 -8.09 -14.34 -7.45
C ARG A 39 -8.42 -12.94 -6.96
N GLU A 40 -9.54 -12.78 -6.27
CA GLU A 40 -9.90 -11.49 -5.72
C GLU A 40 -8.89 -11.02 -4.68
N ILE A 41 -8.41 -11.94 -3.86
CA ILE A 41 -7.39 -11.59 -2.87
C ILE A 41 -6.10 -11.16 -3.56
N SER A 42 -5.69 -11.89 -4.59
CA SER A 42 -4.48 -11.54 -5.33
C SER A 42 -4.59 -10.14 -5.94
N ASP A 43 -5.75 -9.82 -6.47
CA ASP A 43 -5.96 -8.50 -7.05
C ASP A 43 -5.87 -7.42 -5.98
N LEU A 44 -6.43 -7.69 -4.80
CA LEU A 44 -6.34 -6.74 -3.70
C LEU A 44 -4.89 -6.54 -3.25
N ASP A 45 -4.14 -7.63 -3.14
CA ASP A 45 -2.74 -7.53 -2.74
C ASP A 45 -1.94 -6.72 -3.74
N SER A 46 -2.23 -6.92 -5.01
CA SER A 46 -1.58 -6.15 -6.06
C SER A 46 -1.90 -4.66 -5.93
N SER A 47 -3.16 -4.37 -5.66
CA SER A 47 -3.59 -2.98 -5.45
C SER A 47 -2.91 -2.37 -4.24
N LEU A 48 -2.77 -3.17 -3.19
CA LEU A 48 -2.14 -2.70 -1.96
C LEU A 48 -0.68 -2.30 -2.24
N VAL A 49 0.05 -3.13 -2.97
CA VAL A 49 1.43 -2.82 -3.30
C VAL A 49 1.51 -1.54 -4.13
N ALA A 50 0.60 -1.40 -5.09
CA ALA A 50 0.58 -0.19 -5.91
C ALA A 50 0.34 1.06 -5.06
N LEU A 51 -0.55 0.96 -4.07
CA LEU A 51 -0.84 2.07 -3.19
C LEU A 51 0.34 2.40 -2.28
N VAL A 52 1.01 1.37 -1.78
CA VAL A 52 2.20 1.60 -0.97
C VAL A 52 3.26 2.33 -1.79
N ASN A 53 3.47 1.90 -3.02
CA ASN A 53 4.45 2.56 -3.89
C ASN A 53 4.07 4.01 -4.15
N LYS A 54 2.79 4.26 -4.37
CA LYS A 54 2.33 5.63 -4.60
C LYS A 54 2.58 6.49 -3.36
N ARG A 55 2.31 5.92 -2.20
CA ARG A 55 2.54 6.63 -0.95
C ARG A 55 4.02 6.94 -0.76
N LEU A 56 4.88 5.98 -1.06
CA LEU A 56 6.32 6.21 -0.91
C LEU A 56 6.80 7.34 -1.82
N LYS A 57 6.28 7.40 -3.05
CA LYS A 57 6.65 8.48 -3.95
C LYS A 57 6.23 9.83 -3.42
N LEU A 58 5.04 9.90 -2.86
CA LEU A 58 4.55 11.16 -2.30
C LEU A 58 5.36 11.58 -1.08
N VAL A 59 5.70 10.62 -0.24
CA VAL A 59 6.50 10.94 0.95
C VAL A 59 7.89 11.40 0.55
N ALA A 60 8.50 10.75 -0.45
CA ALA A 60 9.80 11.18 -0.93
C ALA A 60 9.75 12.59 -1.49
N GLN A 61 8.68 12.90 -2.18
CA GLN A 61 8.46 14.23 -2.71
C GLN A 61 8.34 15.26 -1.58
N LEU A 62 7.59 14.91 -0.56
CA LEU A 62 7.42 15.79 0.58
C LEU A 62 8.74 15.98 1.33
N LYS A 63 9.51 14.91 1.46
CA LYS A 63 10.80 14.97 2.12
C LYS A 63 11.72 15.96 1.43
N ARG A 64 11.80 15.91 0.12
CA ARG A 64 12.63 16.84 -0.64
C ARG A 64 12.18 18.28 -0.44
N TYR A 65 10.89 18.50 -0.46
CA TYR A 65 10.37 19.85 -0.25
C TYR A 65 10.74 20.37 1.14
N LYS A 66 10.59 19.53 2.14
CA LYS A 66 10.89 19.92 3.50
C LYS A 66 12.39 20.22 3.67
N GLU A 67 13.22 19.43 3.05
CA GLU A 67 14.67 19.66 3.13
C GLU A 67 15.04 20.98 2.49
N GLU A 68 14.40 21.31 1.36
CA GLU A 68 14.68 22.56 0.68
C GLU A 68 14.21 23.78 1.46
N HIS A 69 13.27 23.59 2.36
CA HIS A 69 12.68 24.69 3.10
C HIS A 69 13.03 24.67 4.59
N GLY A 70 13.98 23.82 4.97
CA GLY A 70 14.42 23.79 6.36
C GLY A 70 13.37 23.26 7.33
N ILE A 71 12.48 22.42 6.87
CA ILE A 71 11.43 21.84 7.68
C ILE A 71 11.82 20.42 8.07
N GLY A 72 11.66 20.09 9.34
CA GLY A 72 11.98 18.74 9.81
C GLY A 72 11.09 17.70 9.16
N PHE A 73 11.67 16.55 8.86
CA PHE A 73 10.94 15.50 8.17
C PHE A 73 9.96 14.76 9.07
N VAL A 74 10.41 14.37 10.26
CA VAL A 74 9.56 13.61 11.16
C VAL A 74 8.64 14.53 11.93
N ASP A 75 7.36 14.19 11.92
CA ASP A 75 6.33 14.98 12.59
C ASP A 75 5.49 14.00 13.41
N LEU A 76 5.86 13.87 14.69
CA LEU A 76 5.20 12.90 15.56
C LEU A 76 3.74 13.24 15.81
N ALA A 77 3.43 14.53 15.88
CA ALA A 77 2.03 14.92 16.05
C ALA A 77 1.19 14.51 14.87
N ARG A 78 1.75 14.63 13.67
CA ARG A 78 1.05 14.20 12.46
C ARG A 78 0.84 12.69 12.45
N GLU A 79 1.85 11.93 12.89
CA GLU A 79 1.73 10.50 12.91
C GLU A 79 0.62 10.06 13.86
N GLU A 80 0.55 10.69 15.02
CA GLU A 80 -0.48 10.37 15.98
C GLU A 80 -1.86 10.77 15.47
N TRP A 81 -1.96 11.94 14.88
CA TRP A 81 -3.22 12.40 14.29
C TRP A 81 -3.71 11.42 13.22
N MET A 82 -2.78 10.95 12.40
CA MET A 82 -3.14 10.06 11.31
C MET A 82 -3.66 8.73 11.83
N LEU A 83 -3.03 8.21 12.88
CA LEU A 83 -3.51 6.97 13.47
C LEU A 83 -4.95 7.13 13.97
N GLN A 84 -5.23 8.22 14.66
CA GLN A 84 -6.57 8.46 15.16
C GLN A 84 -7.57 8.64 14.02
N TYR A 85 -7.14 9.31 12.97
CA TYR A 85 -7.98 9.50 11.80
C TYR A 85 -8.35 8.15 11.18
N LEU A 86 -7.35 7.29 11.02
CA LEU A 86 -7.59 5.97 10.42
C LEU A 86 -8.44 5.10 11.32
N GLN A 87 -8.27 5.20 12.64
CA GLN A 87 -9.10 4.43 13.55
C GLN A 87 -10.57 4.82 13.41
N ARG A 88 -10.85 6.10 13.24
CA ARG A 88 -12.22 6.54 13.06
C ARG A 88 -12.78 6.13 11.72
N ALA A 89 -11.94 6.07 10.69
CA ALA A 89 -12.38 5.71 9.36
C ALA A 89 -12.58 4.21 9.20
N ASN A 90 -11.96 3.42 10.05
CA ASN A 90 -11.97 1.98 9.92
C ASN A 90 -13.32 1.40 10.29
N ARG A 91 -13.94 0.67 9.36
CA ARG A 91 -15.24 0.04 9.58
C ARG A 91 -15.12 -1.45 9.87
N GLY A 92 -13.89 -1.95 10.05
CA GLY A 92 -13.69 -3.37 10.25
C GLY A 92 -13.82 -4.13 8.95
N PRO A 93 -13.53 -5.40 8.98
CA PRO A 93 -13.26 -6.27 10.13
C PRO A 93 -11.88 -6.12 10.76
N LEU A 94 -11.01 -5.26 10.23
CA LEU A 94 -9.71 -5.04 10.85
C LEU A 94 -9.91 -4.46 12.25
N SER A 95 -9.29 -5.08 13.27
CA SER A 95 -9.41 -4.59 14.63
C SER A 95 -8.61 -3.31 14.84
N ALA A 96 -8.94 -2.59 15.89
CA ALA A 96 -8.18 -1.38 16.23
C ALA A 96 -6.71 -1.70 16.48
N ASP A 97 -6.45 -2.79 17.19
CA ASP A 97 -5.07 -3.20 17.42
C ASP A 97 -4.37 -3.56 16.12
N GLY A 98 -5.07 -4.25 15.23
CA GLY A 98 -4.51 -4.61 13.94
C GLY A 98 -4.19 -3.38 13.11
N LEU A 99 -5.07 -2.38 13.15
CA LEU A 99 -4.82 -1.15 12.43
C LEU A 99 -3.61 -0.42 12.99
N GLU A 100 -3.48 -0.39 14.30
CA GLU A 100 -2.33 0.28 14.91
C GLU A 100 -1.03 -0.40 14.48
N ARG A 101 -1.03 -1.74 14.46
CA ARG A 101 0.15 -2.47 14.01
C ARG A 101 0.46 -2.18 12.55
N LEU A 102 -0.57 -2.17 11.72
CA LEU A 102 -0.39 -1.88 10.30
C LEU A 102 0.21 -0.49 10.11
N HIS A 103 -0.34 0.49 10.81
CA HIS A 103 0.12 1.86 10.70
C HIS A 103 1.57 1.99 11.16
N HIS A 104 1.89 1.32 12.27
CA HIS A 104 3.24 1.34 12.79
C HIS A 104 4.24 0.78 11.77
N GLU A 105 3.89 -0.35 11.16
CA GLU A 105 4.76 -0.97 10.16
C GLU A 105 4.87 -0.09 8.91
N LEU A 106 3.78 0.54 8.55
CA LEU A 106 3.80 1.42 7.39
C LEU A 106 4.73 2.60 7.60
N LEU A 107 4.71 3.16 8.81
CA LEU A 107 5.62 4.26 9.14
C LEU A 107 7.07 3.80 9.15
N ALA A 108 7.33 2.64 9.73
CA ALA A 108 8.68 2.10 9.77
C ALA A 108 9.20 1.82 8.36
N LEU A 109 8.35 1.23 7.54
CA LEU A 109 8.71 0.95 6.15
C LEU A 109 9.00 2.24 5.40
N THR A 110 8.16 3.24 5.60
CA THR A 110 8.33 4.52 4.92
C THR A 110 9.67 5.15 5.29
N LYS A 111 9.99 5.17 6.57
CA LYS A 111 11.24 5.76 7.00
C LYS A 111 12.44 5.01 6.43
N SER A 112 12.33 3.70 6.38
CA SER A 112 13.40 2.88 5.85
C SER A 112 13.60 3.10 4.35
N GLU A 113 12.51 3.13 3.60
CA GLU A 113 12.61 3.23 2.14
C GLU A 113 12.97 4.62 1.66
N VAL A 114 12.59 5.65 2.42
CA VAL A 114 12.78 7.02 1.97
C VAL A 114 14.04 7.64 2.57
N ALA A 115 14.48 7.16 3.72
CA ALA A 115 15.61 7.78 4.43
C ALA A 115 16.91 7.73 3.65
N GLY A 116 17.09 6.73 2.81
CA GLY A 116 18.33 6.56 2.08
C GLY A 116 18.56 7.58 0.98
N ASP A 117 17.55 8.35 0.69
CA ASP A 117 17.65 9.36 -0.36
C ASP A 117 18.32 10.65 0.15
#